data_3ddbdc03be187d7afbdbc0b11597c82c
#
_entry.id   3ddbdc03be187d7afbdbc0b11597c82c
#
_cell.length_a   1.000
_cell.length_b   1.000
_cell.length_c   1.000
_cell.angle_alpha   90.00
_cell.angle_beta   90.00
_cell.angle_gamma   90.00
#
_symmetry.space_group_name_H-M   'P 1'
#
loop_
_entity.id
_entity.type
_entity.pdbx_description
1 polymer ?
#
loop_
_entity_poly.entity_id
_entity_poly.type
_entity_poly.pdbx_seq_one_letter_code
_entity_poly.pdbx_strand_id
1 'polypeptide(L)'
;IYIEEYKPLAIWQFRKEIIILDRDGYHIERIQNKDSHNNLLLVYGDEADLNLSEFIDALENFPSIRKRIGHVTFIGKRRWDLHFKEGVKIQLPMGNTYDVLLELDQHLKDYNLIEKGHKKIDLRIKGEISTDRIFKSNQ
;
A
#
# COMPACT_ATOMS: atom_id res chain seq x y z
N ILE A 1 36.14 -12.06 4.66
CA ILE A 1 35.01 -11.88 5.58
C ILE A 1 33.83 -11.31 4.80
N TYR A 2 32.73 -12.00 4.90
CA TYR A 2 31.52 -11.59 4.23
C TYR A 2 30.62 -10.84 5.24
N ILE A 3 30.26 -9.60 4.90
CA ILE A 3 29.38 -8.81 5.73
C ILE A 3 28.08 -8.60 4.98
N GLU A 4 27.00 -9.04 5.57
CA GLU A 4 25.68 -8.86 5.00
C GLU A 4 25.05 -7.60 5.56
N GLU A 5 24.61 -6.71 4.69
CA GLU A 5 23.93 -5.48 5.08
C GLU A 5 22.46 -5.56 4.75
N TYR A 6 21.64 -5.23 5.73
CA TYR A 6 20.20 -5.11 5.54
C TYR A 6 19.86 -3.64 5.33
N LYS A 7 19.14 -3.36 4.25
CA LYS A 7 18.74 -1.99 3.93
C LYS A 7 17.32 -1.75 4.40
N PRO A 8 17.11 -0.80 5.31
CA PRO A 8 15.75 -0.45 5.73
C PRO A 8 14.89 -0.01 4.55
N LEU A 9 13.69 -0.53 4.45
CA LEU A 9 12.74 -0.16 3.42
C LEU A 9 11.43 0.31 4.01
N ALA A 10 10.95 -0.35 5.08
CA ALA A 10 9.63 -0.11 5.62
C ALA A 10 9.65 -0.11 7.14
N ILE A 11 8.63 0.51 7.71
CA ILE A 11 8.35 0.44 9.13
C ILE A 11 7.03 -0.31 9.26
N TRP A 12 7.04 -1.44 9.95
CA TRP A 12 5.85 -2.24 10.19
C TRP A 12 5.36 -2.00 11.60
N GLN A 13 4.14 -1.52 11.71
CA GLN A 13 3.49 -1.33 13.00
C GLN A 13 2.36 -2.33 13.14
N PHE A 14 2.47 -3.18 14.16
CA PHE A 14 1.44 -4.16 14.46
C PHE A 14 1.27 -4.23 15.98
N ARG A 15 0.06 -4.00 16.44
CA ARG A 15 -0.23 -3.85 17.86
C ARG A 15 0.60 -2.67 18.41
N LYS A 16 1.43 -2.91 19.42
CA LYS A 16 2.24 -1.85 20.03
C LYS A 16 3.71 -1.90 19.58
N GLU A 17 4.02 -2.76 18.63
CA GLU A 17 5.39 -2.92 18.17
C GLU A 17 5.63 -2.15 16.88
N ILE A 18 6.80 -1.56 16.77
CA ILE A 18 7.25 -0.84 15.59
C ILE A 18 8.59 -1.45 15.17
N ILE A 19 8.61 -2.05 14.00
CA ILE A 19 9.77 -2.85 13.53
C ILE A 19 10.21 -2.35 12.16
N ILE A 20 11.50 -2.12 12.00
CA ILE A 20 12.08 -1.77 10.71
C ILE A 20 12.29 -3.05 9.90
N LEU A 21 11.77 -3.07 8.68
CA LEU A 21 11.87 -4.21 7.77
C LEU A 21 12.74 -3.86 6.57
N ASP A 22 13.44 -4.88 6.05
CA ASP A 22 14.07 -4.76 4.74
C ASP A 22 13.07 -5.15 3.64
N ARG A 23 13.53 -5.15 2.41
CA ARG A 23 12.73 -5.48 1.24
C ARG A 23 12.08 -6.86 1.31
N ASP A 24 12.75 -7.81 1.97
CA ASP A 24 12.26 -9.18 2.08
C ASP A 24 11.37 -9.41 3.30
N GLY A 25 11.10 -8.35 4.06
CA GLY A 25 10.30 -8.47 5.27
C GLY A 25 11.11 -8.90 6.48
N TYR A 26 12.43 -8.92 6.37
CA TYR A 26 13.30 -9.28 7.50
C TYR A 26 13.23 -8.19 8.56
N HIS A 27 13.10 -8.61 9.83
CA HIS A 27 13.05 -7.70 10.97
C HIS A 27 14.46 -7.23 11.30
N ILE A 28 14.78 -6.00 10.92
CA ILE A 28 16.12 -5.44 11.16
C ILE A 28 16.24 -4.98 12.61
N GLU A 29 15.24 -4.22 13.09
CA GLU A 29 15.35 -3.58 14.39
C GLU A 29 13.96 -3.20 14.90
N ARG A 30 13.74 -3.35 16.21
CA ARG A 30 12.57 -2.81 16.89
C ARG A 30 12.89 -1.39 17.35
N ILE A 31 12.00 -0.46 17.09
CA ILE A 31 12.19 0.93 17.47
C ILE A 31 11.07 1.40 18.37
N GLN A 32 11.29 2.51 19.09
CA GLN A 32 10.32 3.09 20.01
C GLN A 32 9.40 4.09 19.32
N ASN A 33 9.90 4.73 18.28
CA ASN A 33 9.24 5.86 17.67
C ASN A 33 9.59 5.91 16.19
N LYS A 34 8.58 6.07 15.33
CA LYS A 34 8.77 6.08 13.89
C LYS A 34 9.17 7.45 13.33
N ASP A 35 9.17 8.49 14.15
CA ASP A 35 9.36 9.86 13.66
C ASP A 35 10.74 10.11 13.03
N SER A 36 11.75 9.37 13.46
CA SER A 36 13.09 9.51 12.90
C SER A 36 13.31 8.75 11.59
N HIS A 37 12.28 8.08 11.08
CA HIS A 37 12.36 7.24 9.89
C HIS A 37 11.30 7.62 8.86
N ASN A 38 11.13 8.92 8.62
CA ASN A 38 10.05 9.43 7.78
C ASN A 38 10.15 9.05 6.30
N ASN A 39 11.34 8.62 5.87
CA ASN A 39 11.56 8.24 4.47
C ASN A 39 11.20 6.80 4.17
N LEU A 40 10.83 6.03 5.18
CA LEU A 40 10.48 4.63 4.99
C LEU A 40 8.98 4.46 4.76
N LEU A 41 8.62 3.40 4.04
CA LEU A 41 7.22 3.07 3.80
C LEU A 41 6.57 2.61 5.10
N LEU A 42 5.43 3.20 5.45
CA LEU A 42 4.67 2.78 6.63
C LEU A 42 3.76 1.62 6.26
N VAL A 43 3.85 0.53 7.02
CA VAL A 43 3.11 -0.70 6.78
C VAL A 43 2.40 -1.11 8.05
N TYR A 44 1.11 -1.41 7.94
CA TYR A 44 0.29 -1.85 9.06
C TYR A 44 -0.34 -3.20 8.76
N GLY A 45 -0.67 -3.92 9.82
CA GLY A 45 -1.49 -5.11 9.70
C GLY A 45 -0.78 -6.41 10.06
N ASP A 46 -1.59 -7.39 10.45
CA ASP A 46 -1.10 -8.71 10.83
C ASP A 46 -0.54 -9.42 9.60
N GLU A 47 0.63 -10.01 9.72
CA GLU A 47 1.36 -10.73 8.66
C GLU A 47 1.75 -9.85 7.47
N ALA A 48 1.70 -8.54 7.62
CA ALA A 48 2.16 -7.66 6.54
C ALA A 48 3.64 -7.87 6.23
N ASP A 49 4.45 -8.17 7.23
CA ASP A 49 5.87 -8.45 7.05
C ASP A 49 6.11 -9.65 6.14
N LEU A 50 5.29 -10.69 6.25
CA LEU A 50 5.42 -11.91 5.46
C LEU A 50 5.00 -11.72 4.01
N ASN A 51 4.23 -10.69 3.71
CA ASN A 51 3.70 -10.42 2.39
C ASN A 51 4.30 -9.18 1.73
N LEU A 52 5.23 -8.54 2.42
CA LEU A 52 5.82 -7.29 1.94
C LEU A 52 6.66 -7.47 0.68
N SER A 53 7.44 -8.54 0.62
CA SER A 53 8.35 -8.78 -0.51
C SER A 53 7.58 -8.85 -1.84
N GLU A 54 6.51 -9.63 -1.87
CA GLU A 54 5.68 -9.76 -3.07
C GLU A 54 5.05 -8.42 -3.44
N PHE A 55 4.57 -7.69 -2.44
CA PHE A 55 3.95 -6.39 -2.66
C PHE A 55 4.96 -5.38 -3.24
N ILE A 56 6.15 -5.32 -2.67
CA ILE A 56 7.19 -4.39 -3.14
C ILE A 56 7.66 -4.75 -4.55
N ASP A 57 7.84 -6.05 -4.83
CA ASP A 57 8.22 -6.49 -6.17
C ASP A 57 7.20 -6.06 -7.22
N ALA A 58 5.93 -6.21 -6.90
CA ALA A 58 4.87 -5.77 -7.82
C ALA A 58 4.85 -4.26 -7.95
N LEU A 59 4.96 -3.54 -6.83
CA LEU A 59 4.86 -2.09 -6.78
C LEU A 59 5.96 -1.40 -7.59
N GLU A 60 7.13 -2.01 -7.70
CA GLU A 60 8.24 -1.44 -8.46
C GLU A 60 7.90 -1.25 -9.94
N ASN A 61 6.90 -1.97 -10.44
CA ASN A 61 6.45 -1.81 -11.83
C ASN A 61 5.51 -0.61 -12.00
N PHE A 62 5.12 0.03 -10.91
CA PHE A 62 4.13 1.12 -10.95
C PHE A 62 4.64 2.34 -10.14
N PRO A 63 5.70 3.01 -10.64
CA PRO A 63 6.27 4.13 -9.89
C PRO A 63 5.30 5.28 -9.65
N SER A 64 4.33 5.47 -10.53
CA SER A 64 3.32 6.52 -10.33
C SER A 64 2.42 6.22 -9.13
N ILE A 65 2.14 4.94 -8.89
CA ILE A 65 1.40 4.54 -7.69
C ILE A 65 2.30 4.65 -6.46
N ARG A 66 3.53 4.14 -6.57
CA ARG A 66 4.47 4.12 -5.46
C ARG A 66 4.66 5.49 -4.83
N LYS A 67 4.83 6.51 -5.64
CA LYS A 67 5.07 7.85 -5.12
C LYS A 67 3.85 8.51 -4.50
N ARG A 68 2.65 8.00 -4.78
CA ARG A 68 1.43 8.51 -4.16
C ARG A 68 1.16 7.89 -2.80
N ILE A 69 1.76 6.76 -2.49
CA ILE A 69 1.46 6.00 -1.26
C ILE A 69 2.02 6.71 -0.04
N GLY A 70 1.15 7.00 0.93
CA GLY A 70 1.53 7.45 2.26
C GLY A 70 1.80 6.28 3.19
N HIS A 71 0.87 5.33 3.23
CA HIS A 71 1.05 4.09 3.96
C HIS A 71 0.17 3.00 3.36
N VAL A 72 0.42 1.75 3.78
CA VAL A 72 -0.35 0.61 3.32
C VAL A 72 -0.76 -0.23 4.52
N THR A 73 -1.90 -0.93 4.40
CA THR A 73 -2.40 -1.81 5.44
C THR A 73 -2.74 -3.15 4.86
N PHE A 74 -2.21 -4.22 5.46
CA PHE A 74 -2.56 -5.58 5.07
C PHE A 74 -3.77 -6.02 5.87
N ILE A 75 -4.88 -6.29 5.20
CA ILE A 75 -6.18 -6.49 5.81
C ILE A 75 -6.56 -7.96 5.79
N GLY A 76 -6.91 -8.48 6.98
CA GLY A 76 -7.42 -9.84 7.08
C GLY A 76 -6.44 -10.90 6.61
N LYS A 77 -5.16 -10.61 6.64
CA LYS A 77 -4.08 -11.51 6.19
C LYS A 77 -4.20 -11.91 4.73
N ARG A 78 -4.84 -11.09 3.88
CA ARG A 78 -5.12 -11.52 2.51
C ARG A 78 -5.15 -10.45 1.44
N ARG A 79 -5.29 -9.16 1.78
CA ARG A 79 -5.36 -8.11 0.76
C ARG A 79 -4.82 -6.80 1.31
N TRP A 80 -4.52 -5.87 0.41
CA TRP A 80 -3.94 -4.58 0.79
C TRP A 80 -4.92 -3.44 0.61
N ASP A 81 -4.90 -2.50 1.55
CA ASP A 81 -5.45 -1.17 1.36
C ASP A 81 -4.30 -0.20 1.17
N LEU A 82 -4.40 0.67 0.19
CA LEU A 82 -3.42 1.73 -0.04
C LEU A 82 -4.00 3.04 0.48
N HIS A 83 -3.16 3.82 1.13
CA HIS A 83 -3.54 5.15 1.60
C HIS A 83 -2.64 6.16 0.92
N PHE A 84 -3.20 6.89 -0.03
CA PHE A 84 -2.46 7.90 -0.79
C PHE A 84 -2.25 9.15 0.02
N LYS A 85 -1.17 9.86 -0.28
CA LYS A 85 -0.82 11.12 0.41
C LYS A 85 -1.92 12.18 0.27
N GLU A 86 -2.69 12.12 -0.80
CA GLU A 86 -3.80 13.03 -1.05
C GLU A 86 -5.03 12.73 -0.17
N GLY A 87 -4.98 11.69 0.64
CA GLY A 87 -6.08 11.31 1.50
C GLY A 87 -7.06 10.32 0.89
N VAL A 88 -6.68 9.70 -0.21
CA VAL A 88 -7.54 8.69 -0.86
C VAL A 88 -7.20 7.31 -0.34
N LYS A 89 -8.21 6.58 0.08
CA LYS A 89 -8.07 5.18 0.50
C LYS A 89 -8.50 4.29 -0.64
N ILE A 90 -7.65 3.35 -1.02
CA ILE A 90 -7.93 2.40 -2.10
C ILE A 90 -7.95 0.99 -1.52
N GLN A 91 -9.08 0.32 -1.66
CA GLN A 91 -9.25 -1.05 -1.19
C GLN A 91 -9.04 -2.00 -2.36
N LEU A 92 -7.92 -2.71 -2.33
CA LEU A 92 -7.56 -3.64 -3.39
C LEU A 92 -8.21 -5.00 -3.17
N PRO A 93 -8.51 -5.73 -4.25
CA PRO A 93 -9.03 -7.09 -4.14
C PRO A 93 -7.94 -8.08 -3.75
N MET A 94 -8.35 -9.28 -3.37
CA MET A 94 -7.44 -10.41 -3.27
C MET A 94 -6.98 -10.80 -4.67
N GLY A 95 -5.81 -11.42 -4.76
CA GLY A 95 -5.32 -11.92 -6.02
C GLY A 95 -3.83 -11.68 -6.20
N ASN A 96 -3.35 -11.93 -7.40
CA ASN A 96 -1.96 -11.68 -7.75
C ASN A 96 -1.67 -10.18 -7.65
N THR A 97 -0.68 -9.81 -6.87
CA THR A 97 -0.42 -8.41 -6.55
C THR A 97 -0.11 -7.57 -7.78
N TYR A 98 0.67 -8.12 -8.71
CA TYR A 98 0.97 -7.40 -9.95
C TYR A 98 -0.30 -7.12 -10.75
N ASP A 99 -1.14 -8.13 -10.93
CA ASP A 99 -2.38 -7.98 -11.71
C ASP A 99 -3.33 -6.97 -11.05
N VAL A 100 -3.41 -7.00 -9.72
CA VAL A 100 -4.24 -6.07 -8.96
C VAL A 100 -3.76 -4.63 -9.13
N LEU A 101 -2.45 -4.42 -9.05
CA LEU A 101 -1.88 -3.08 -9.21
C LEU A 101 -1.96 -2.60 -10.65
N LEU A 102 -1.85 -3.50 -11.62
CA LEU A 102 -2.02 -3.15 -13.02
C LEU A 102 -3.43 -2.65 -13.28
N GLU A 103 -4.43 -3.32 -12.74
CA GLU A 103 -5.82 -2.89 -12.87
C GLU A 103 -6.04 -1.53 -12.23
N LEU A 104 -5.50 -1.32 -11.03
CA LEU A 104 -5.58 -0.02 -10.38
C LEU A 104 -4.94 1.08 -11.24
N ASP A 105 -3.76 0.82 -11.77
CA ASP A 105 -3.05 1.79 -12.59
C ASP A 105 -3.88 2.19 -13.80
N GLN A 106 -4.51 1.22 -14.45
CA GLN A 106 -5.39 1.47 -15.59
C GLN A 106 -6.61 2.30 -15.20
N HIS A 107 -7.25 1.97 -14.08
CA HIS A 107 -8.42 2.73 -13.61
C HIS A 107 -8.08 4.18 -13.26
N LEU A 108 -6.92 4.39 -12.64
CA LEU A 108 -6.50 5.75 -12.30
C LEU A 108 -6.27 6.59 -13.54
N LYS A 109 -5.77 6.00 -14.60
CA LYS A 109 -5.53 6.70 -15.87
C LYS A 109 -6.83 6.93 -16.64
N ASP A 110 -7.69 5.92 -16.69
CA ASP A 110 -8.88 5.95 -17.53
C ASP A 110 -9.98 6.82 -16.96
N TYR A 111 -10.10 6.91 -15.64
CA TYR A 111 -11.25 7.54 -14.99
C TYR A 111 -10.91 8.79 -14.19
N ASN A 112 -9.64 9.17 -14.12
CA ASN A 112 -9.18 10.36 -13.37
C ASN A 112 -9.76 10.40 -11.94
N LEU A 113 -9.76 9.25 -11.27
CA LEU A 113 -10.43 9.11 -9.99
C LEU A 113 -9.90 10.05 -8.90
N ILE A 114 -8.60 10.32 -8.91
CA ILE A 114 -7.98 11.20 -7.93
C ILE A 114 -8.39 12.64 -8.17
N GLU A 115 -8.36 13.08 -9.42
CA GLU A 115 -8.68 14.45 -9.82
C GLU A 115 -10.14 14.79 -9.59
N LYS A 116 -11.01 13.77 -9.60
CA LYS A 116 -12.44 13.96 -9.33
C LYS A 116 -12.76 14.13 -7.85
N GLY A 117 -11.76 14.02 -6.98
CA GLY A 117 -11.93 14.27 -5.55
C GLY A 117 -12.51 13.13 -4.75
N HIS A 118 -12.47 11.92 -5.26
CA HIS A 118 -12.90 10.75 -4.49
C HIS A 118 -11.96 10.52 -3.31
N LYS A 119 -12.53 10.19 -2.16
CA LYS A 119 -11.77 9.89 -0.95
C LYS A 119 -11.63 8.40 -0.69
N LYS A 120 -12.40 7.59 -1.38
CA LYS A 120 -12.39 6.14 -1.23
C LYS A 120 -12.66 5.50 -2.58
N ILE A 121 -11.83 4.54 -2.94
CA ILE A 121 -11.97 3.76 -4.16
C ILE A 121 -11.95 2.30 -3.75
N ASP A 122 -13.01 1.58 -4.05
CA ASP A 122 -13.17 0.18 -3.66
C ASP A 122 -13.13 -0.70 -4.90
N LEU A 123 -12.10 -1.54 -5.00
CA LEU A 123 -11.91 -2.46 -6.10
C LEU A 123 -12.04 -3.92 -5.65
N ARG A 124 -12.60 -4.16 -4.47
CA ARG A 124 -12.66 -5.51 -3.90
C ARG A 124 -13.52 -6.48 -4.72
N ILE A 125 -14.48 -5.99 -5.46
CA ILE A 125 -15.32 -6.83 -6.30
C ILE A 125 -14.81 -6.77 -7.73
N LYS A 126 -14.45 -7.94 -8.27
CA LYS A 126 -13.88 -8.03 -9.62
C LYS A 126 -14.83 -7.41 -10.65
N GLY A 127 -14.28 -6.55 -11.49
CA GLY A 127 -15.04 -5.90 -12.54
C GLY A 127 -15.85 -4.69 -12.11
N GLU A 128 -15.79 -4.32 -10.83
CA GLU A 128 -16.53 -3.17 -10.31
C GLU A 128 -15.59 -2.15 -9.69
N ILE A 129 -15.95 -0.88 -9.85
CA ILE A 129 -15.29 0.23 -9.17
C ILE A 129 -16.36 0.93 -8.36
N SER A 130 -16.19 0.94 -7.03
CA SER A 130 -17.09 1.68 -6.16
C SER A 130 -16.35 2.84 -5.53
N THR A 131 -17.01 3.98 -5.43
CA THR A 131 -16.41 5.16 -4.81
C THR A 131 -17.33 5.69 -3.73
N ASP A 132 -16.77 6.49 -2.83
CA ASP A 132 -17.53 7.12 -1.75
C ASP A 132 -18.43 8.25 -2.24
N ARG A 133 -18.24 8.66 -3.49
CA ARG A 133 -18.96 9.78 -4.04
C ARG A 133 -20.00 9.30 -5.04
N ILE A 134 -21.24 9.50 -4.69
CA ILE A 134 -22.34 9.21 -5.60
C ILE A 134 -22.49 10.42 -6.51
N PHE A 135 -22.27 10.22 -7.82
CA PHE A 135 -22.54 11.27 -8.80
C PHE A 135 -24.03 11.34 -9.03
N LYS A 136 -24.58 12.48 -8.69
CA LYS A 136 -25.95 12.79 -9.09
C LYS A 136 -25.84 13.56 -10.38
N SER A 137 -26.29 12.94 -11.46
CA SER A 137 -26.12 13.47 -12.80
C SER A 137 -26.73 14.85 -13.00
N ASN A 138 -27.65 15.23 -12.15
CA ASN A 138 -28.36 16.51 -12.24
C ASN A 138 -27.80 17.57 -11.30
N GLN A 139 -26.60 17.37 -10.83
CA GLN A 139 -26.00 18.33 -9.92
C GLN A 139 -24.75 18.92 -10.48
#